data_d223cb90c4da2c3b0b408ad58a4a7220
#
_entry.id   d223cb90c4da2c3b0b408ad58a4a7220
#
_cell.length_a   1.000
_cell.length_b   1.000
_cell.length_c   1.000
_cell.angle_alpha   90.00
_cell.angle_beta   90.00
_cell.angle_gamma   90.00
#
_symmetry.space_group_name_H-M   'P 1'
#
loop_
_entity.id
_entity.type
_entity.pdbx_description
1 polymer ?
#
loop_
_entity_poly.entity_id
_entity_poly.type
_entity_poly.pdbx_seq_one_letter_code
_entity_poly.pdbx_strand_id
1 'polypeptide(L)'
;MCIRDSIMTEKEKMIMGELYLAFGEELTNERQHAKEVLYEYNMLKPNEIEKRDNLLRGLFGSVGEKFYIEPPFRCDYGYNIHWGENSYANYNLTVLDCAKVVIGDDVLIGPNVNIFTAAHPILPSQRKSGLEFAKDIEIGDGSWIGGGTTINPGVKIGKNVIIGSGSVVTKDIPDNTIAVGNPCSCLLYTSPSPRDGATSR
;
A
#
# COMPACT_ATOMS: atom_id res chain seq x y z
N MET A 1 13.57 10.04 40.91
CA MET A 1 13.75 9.64 39.50
C MET A 1 12.36 9.76 38.87
N CYS A 2 12.02 10.92 38.28
CA CYS A 2 10.71 11.14 37.70
C CYS A 2 10.64 10.42 36.39
N ILE A 3 9.83 9.37 36.31
CA ILE A 3 9.36 8.80 35.05
C ILE A 3 8.49 9.89 34.43
N ARG A 4 8.96 10.55 33.37
CA ARG A 4 8.09 11.30 32.48
C ARG A 4 7.19 10.27 31.81
N ASP A 5 5.94 10.19 32.23
CA ASP A 5 4.87 9.62 31.43
C ASP A 5 4.79 10.48 30.16
N SER A 6 5.54 10.08 29.14
CA SER A 6 5.48 10.66 27.80
C SER A 6 4.11 10.23 27.26
N ILE A 7 3.16 11.15 27.25
CA ILE A 7 1.87 10.93 26.57
C ILE A 7 2.20 10.74 25.10
N MET A 8 1.94 9.53 24.57
CA MET A 8 2.14 9.21 23.16
C MET A 8 1.38 10.20 22.28
N THR A 9 2.02 10.70 21.25
CA THR A 9 1.37 11.52 20.22
C THR A 9 0.38 10.70 19.40
N GLU A 10 -0.56 11.34 18.74
CA GLU A 10 -1.50 10.64 17.86
C GLU A 10 -0.79 9.94 16.68
N LYS A 11 0.34 10.49 16.22
CA LYS A 11 1.21 9.86 15.23
C LYS A 11 1.87 8.57 15.76
N GLU A 12 2.40 8.61 16.99
CA GLU A 12 2.97 7.42 17.61
C GLU A 12 1.93 6.31 17.77
N LYS A 13 0.72 6.63 18.22
CA LYS A 13 -0.40 5.69 18.31
C LYS A 13 -0.75 5.11 16.93
N MET A 14 -0.86 5.96 15.90
CA MET A 14 -1.14 5.56 14.53
C MET A 14 -0.11 4.52 14.03
N ILE A 15 1.19 4.82 14.19
CA ILE A 15 2.28 3.94 13.75
C ILE A 15 2.30 2.62 14.53
N MET A 16 1.90 2.64 15.81
CA MET A 16 1.82 1.44 16.66
C MET A 16 0.54 0.63 16.44
N GLY A 17 -0.37 1.07 15.57
CA GLY A 17 -1.64 0.40 15.29
C GLY A 17 -2.68 0.52 16.40
N GLU A 18 -2.52 1.48 17.30
CA GLU A 18 -3.48 1.80 18.35
C GLU A 18 -4.60 2.71 17.84
N LEU A 19 -5.63 2.91 18.66
CA LEU A 19 -6.66 3.91 18.37
C LEU A 19 -6.08 5.32 18.48
N TYR A 20 -6.24 6.13 17.45
CA TYR A 20 -5.73 7.49 17.36
C TYR A 20 -6.76 8.45 16.77
N LEU A 21 -6.55 9.76 16.98
CA LEU A 21 -7.35 10.82 16.37
C LEU A 21 -6.63 11.35 15.12
N ALA A 22 -7.23 11.12 13.95
CA ALA A 22 -6.63 11.46 12.66
C ALA A 22 -6.55 12.97 12.37
N PHE A 23 -7.26 13.82 13.12
CA PHE A 23 -7.43 15.24 12.83
C PHE A 23 -6.58 16.18 13.71
N GLY A 24 -5.52 15.66 14.37
CA GLY A 24 -4.54 16.47 15.05
C GLY A 24 -3.70 17.31 14.07
N GLU A 25 -3.14 18.42 14.54
CA GLU A 25 -2.37 19.37 13.72
C GLU A 25 -1.20 18.69 13.00
N GLU A 26 -0.41 17.86 13.71
CA GLU A 26 0.73 17.11 13.16
C GLU A 26 0.30 16.26 11.95
N LEU A 27 -0.63 15.33 12.14
CA LEU A 27 -1.09 14.42 11.09
C LEU A 27 -1.79 15.16 9.93
N THR A 28 -2.49 16.26 10.23
CA THR A 28 -3.13 17.08 9.19
C THR A 28 -2.11 17.77 8.31
N ASN A 29 -1.05 18.35 8.91
CA ASN A 29 0.02 19.01 8.17
C ASN A 29 0.82 18.02 7.31
N GLU A 30 1.09 16.82 7.83
CA GLU A 30 1.79 15.78 7.07
C GLU A 30 0.97 15.29 5.87
N ARG A 31 -0.33 15.05 6.04
CA ARG A 31 -1.22 14.72 4.91
C ARG A 31 -1.31 15.86 3.89
N GLN A 32 -1.30 17.11 4.36
CA GLN A 32 -1.30 18.26 3.46
C GLN A 32 -0.01 18.31 2.64
N HIS A 33 1.14 18.08 3.27
CA HIS A 33 2.41 17.98 2.57
C HIS A 33 2.40 16.88 1.48
N ALA A 34 1.94 15.68 1.83
CA ALA A 34 1.82 14.59 0.84
C ALA A 34 0.91 14.97 -0.35
N LYS A 35 -0.21 15.64 -0.08
CA LYS A 35 -1.13 16.11 -1.15
C LYS A 35 -0.45 17.14 -2.06
N GLU A 36 0.36 18.04 -1.54
CA GLU A 36 1.09 19.05 -2.32
C GLU A 36 2.13 18.39 -3.24
N VAL A 37 2.93 17.48 -2.69
CA VAL A 37 3.90 16.69 -3.47
C VAL A 37 3.19 15.89 -4.57
N LEU A 38 2.09 15.23 -4.24
CA LEU A 38 1.33 14.42 -5.20
C LEU A 38 0.57 15.27 -6.22
N TYR A 39 0.16 16.48 -5.88
CA TYR A 39 -0.38 17.42 -6.86
C TYR A 39 0.66 17.73 -7.93
N GLU A 40 1.89 18.08 -7.54
CA GLU A 40 2.99 18.30 -8.48
C GLU A 40 3.28 17.04 -9.31
N TYR A 41 3.46 15.90 -8.66
CA TYR A 41 3.70 14.62 -9.30
C TYR A 41 2.69 14.29 -10.40
N ASN A 42 1.41 14.42 -10.09
CA ASN A 42 0.32 14.07 -10.99
C ASN A 42 0.14 15.06 -12.16
N MET A 43 0.65 16.28 -12.04
CA MET A 43 0.54 17.33 -13.05
C MET A 43 1.77 17.45 -13.96
N LEU A 44 2.86 16.72 -13.66
CA LEU A 44 4.05 16.70 -14.51
C LEU A 44 3.76 16.10 -15.87
N LYS A 45 4.45 16.64 -16.90
CA LYS A 45 4.37 16.11 -18.27
C LYS A 45 4.89 14.67 -18.34
N PRO A 46 4.39 13.84 -19.28
CA PRO A 46 4.79 12.44 -19.40
C PRO A 46 6.30 12.20 -19.53
N ASN A 47 7.04 13.13 -20.12
CA ASN A 47 8.47 13.04 -20.34
C ASN A 47 9.33 13.54 -19.15
N GLU A 48 8.73 14.07 -18.08
CA GLU A 48 9.44 14.54 -16.88
C GLU A 48 9.65 13.41 -15.86
N ILE A 49 10.16 12.26 -16.33
CA ILE A 49 10.28 11.02 -15.54
C ILE A 49 11.18 11.20 -14.32
N GLU A 50 12.34 11.84 -14.50
CA GLU A 50 13.31 12.07 -13.41
C GLU A 50 12.72 12.92 -12.28
N LYS A 51 11.91 13.93 -12.61
CA LYS A 51 11.24 14.76 -11.61
C LYS A 51 10.21 13.96 -10.82
N ARG A 52 9.45 13.10 -11.49
CA ARG A 52 8.49 12.20 -10.83
C ARG A 52 9.19 11.25 -9.87
N ASP A 53 10.28 10.64 -10.33
CA ASP A 53 11.08 9.73 -9.50
C ASP A 53 11.59 10.44 -8.25
N ASN A 54 12.17 11.64 -8.39
CA ASN A 54 12.68 12.43 -7.27
C ASN A 54 11.59 12.83 -6.26
N LEU A 55 10.39 13.17 -6.72
CA LEU A 55 9.26 13.52 -5.84
C LEU A 55 8.85 12.32 -4.98
N LEU A 56 8.72 11.13 -5.57
CA LEU A 56 8.37 9.93 -4.81
C LEU A 56 9.49 9.44 -3.89
N ARG A 57 10.76 9.56 -4.31
CA ARG A 57 11.92 9.26 -3.43
C ARG A 57 11.97 10.16 -2.22
N GLY A 58 11.57 11.42 -2.37
CA GLY A 58 11.48 12.36 -1.25
C GLY A 58 10.27 12.14 -0.34
N LEU A 59 9.22 11.48 -0.84
CA LEU A 59 7.97 11.28 -0.11
C LEU A 59 7.90 9.92 0.59
N PHE A 60 8.43 8.85 -0.03
CA PHE A 60 8.32 7.48 0.47
C PHE A 60 9.35 7.20 1.59
N GLY A 61 9.00 6.24 2.46
CA GLY A 61 9.89 5.77 3.51
C GLY A 61 11.15 5.09 2.96
N SER A 62 11.00 4.33 1.87
CA SER A 62 12.11 3.78 1.09
C SER A 62 11.66 3.36 -0.29
N VAL A 63 12.58 3.39 -1.25
CA VAL A 63 12.36 2.90 -2.62
C VAL A 63 13.61 2.19 -3.15
N GLY A 64 13.42 1.20 -4.02
CA GLY A 64 14.49 0.56 -4.79
C GLY A 64 15.13 1.53 -5.79
N GLU A 65 16.22 1.10 -6.44
CA GLU A 65 16.86 1.93 -7.48
C GLU A 65 15.96 2.12 -8.69
N LYS A 66 15.27 1.06 -9.09
CA LYS A 66 14.33 1.05 -10.22
C LYS A 66 12.93 0.81 -9.72
N PHE A 67 12.05 1.74 -9.96
CA PHE A 67 10.61 1.59 -9.73
C PHE A 67 9.86 2.54 -10.65
N TYR A 68 8.58 2.28 -10.85
CA TYR A 68 7.75 3.21 -11.61
C TYR A 68 6.28 3.13 -11.16
N ILE A 69 5.67 4.28 -10.99
CA ILE A 69 4.24 4.40 -10.67
C ILE A 69 3.61 5.32 -11.71
N GLU A 70 2.59 4.85 -12.42
CA GLU A 70 1.86 5.68 -13.37
C GLU A 70 0.97 6.71 -12.64
N PRO A 71 1.01 7.98 -13.02
CA PRO A 71 0.06 8.95 -12.50
C PRO A 71 -1.36 8.71 -13.07
N PRO A 72 -2.42 9.13 -12.35
CA PRO A 72 -2.34 9.72 -11.02
C PRO A 72 -2.14 8.67 -9.93
N PHE A 73 -1.35 9.03 -8.92
CA PHE A 73 -1.12 8.27 -7.70
C PHE A 73 -1.62 9.08 -6.49
N ARG A 74 -2.11 8.41 -5.45
CA ARG A 74 -2.60 9.03 -4.21
C ARG A 74 -2.16 8.24 -2.99
N CYS A 75 -1.73 8.95 -1.95
CA CYS A 75 -1.51 8.37 -0.61
C CYS A 75 -1.86 9.39 0.48
N ASP A 76 -1.85 8.94 1.74
CA ASP A 76 -2.11 9.82 2.89
C ASP A 76 -0.84 10.54 3.34
N TYR A 77 0.24 9.81 3.56
CA TYR A 77 1.49 10.34 4.13
C TYR A 77 2.71 10.10 3.23
N GLY A 78 2.80 8.94 2.60
CA GLY A 78 3.92 8.50 1.79
C GLY A 78 5.05 7.85 2.59
N TYR A 79 5.45 8.41 3.72
CA TYR A 79 6.58 7.90 4.50
C TYR A 79 6.38 6.48 5.09
N ASN A 80 5.17 5.98 5.14
CA ASN A 80 4.88 4.60 5.53
C ASN A 80 4.94 3.62 4.35
N ILE A 81 5.16 4.11 3.12
CA ILE A 81 5.28 3.27 1.93
C ILE A 81 6.75 2.89 1.72
N HIS A 82 7.00 1.58 1.63
CA HIS A 82 8.29 1.00 1.30
C HIS A 82 8.15 0.23 0.00
N TRP A 83 8.83 0.70 -1.04
CA TRP A 83 8.67 0.20 -2.41
C TRP A 83 9.93 -0.52 -2.86
N GLY A 84 9.80 -1.79 -3.25
CA GLY A 84 10.91 -2.65 -3.64
C GLY A 84 11.48 -2.34 -5.03
N GLU A 85 12.56 -3.05 -5.33
CA GLU A 85 13.28 -2.95 -6.59
C GLU A 85 12.45 -3.47 -7.76
N ASN A 86 12.58 -2.83 -8.93
CA ASN A 86 11.97 -3.25 -10.20
C ASN A 86 10.44 -3.43 -10.16
N SER A 87 9.76 -2.78 -9.21
CA SER A 87 8.31 -2.89 -9.05
C SER A 87 7.57 -1.76 -9.76
N TYR A 88 6.42 -2.10 -10.33
CA TYR A 88 5.62 -1.22 -11.18
C TYR A 88 4.18 -1.13 -10.70
N ALA A 89 3.61 0.08 -10.72
CA ALA A 89 2.18 0.29 -10.58
C ALA A 89 1.59 1.05 -11.76
N ASN A 90 0.43 0.58 -12.20
CA ASN A 90 -0.36 1.19 -13.25
C ASN A 90 -1.24 2.33 -12.71
N TYR A 91 -2.02 2.97 -13.58
CA TYR A 91 -2.82 4.18 -13.31
C TYR A 91 -3.76 4.05 -12.11
N ASN A 92 -3.94 5.15 -11.39
CA ASN A 92 -4.91 5.31 -10.30
C ASN A 92 -4.66 4.40 -9.09
N LEU A 93 -3.40 4.09 -8.77
CA LEU A 93 -3.08 3.45 -7.50
C LEU A 93 -3.43 4.40 -6.35
N THR A 94 -4.15 3.89 -5.35
CA THR A 94 -4.45 4.61 -4.10
C THR A 94 -3.95 3.82 -2.90
N VAL A 95 -3.13 4.45 -2.05
CA VAL A 95 -2.58 3.84 -0.84
C VAL A 95 -2.94 4.71 0.36
N LEU A 96 -3.80 4.23 1.26
CA LEU A 96 -4.03 4.90 2.55
C LEU A 96 -3.03 4.35 3.56
N ASP A 97 -1.87 4.99 3.65
CA ASP A 97 -0.70 4.53 4.40
C ASP A 97 -0.65 5.08 5.84
N CYS A 98 -1.75 4.94 6.58
CA CYS A 98 -1.77 5.23 8.02
C CYS A 98 -0.93 4.23 8.85
N ALA A 99 -0.66 3.05 8.30
CA ALA A 99 0.32 2.08 8.79
C ALA A 99 1.26 1.68 7.66
N LYS A 100 2.26 0.86 7.96
CA LYS A 100 3.30 0.46 7.03
C LYS A 100 2.73 -0.34 5.85
N VAL A 101 3.14 0.02 4.64
CA VAL A 101 2.87 -0.70 3.40
C VAL A 101 4.20 -1.11 2.79
N VAL A 102 4.43 -2.42 2.67
CA VAL A 102 5.63 -2.98 2.05
C VAL A 102 5.25 -3.61 0.72
N ILE A 103 5.83 -3.09 -0.35
CA ILE A 103 5.78 -3.68 -1.69
C ILE A 103 7.15 -4.31 -1.93
N GLY A 104 7.17 -5.61 -2.17
CA GLY A 104 8.41 -6.35 -2.45
C GLY A 104 9.04 -6.02 -3.80
N ASP A 105 10.06 -6.78 -4.17
CA ASP A 105 10.75 -6.66 -5.46
C ASP A 105 9.94 -7.33 -6.58
N ASP A 106 10.10 -6.84 -7.83
CA ASP A 106 9.45 -7.40 -9.02
C ASP A 106 7.91 -7.50 -8.93
N VAL A 107 7.27 -6.64 -8.15
CA VAL A 107 5.81 -6.62 -8.00
C VAL A 107 5.17 -5.83 -9.12
N LEU A 108 4.11 -6.39 -9.72
CA LEU A 108 3.29 -5.73 -10.74
C LEU A 108 1.91 -5.39 -10.19
N ILE A 109 1.55 -4.11 -10.21
CA ILE A 109 0.24 -3.63 -9.74
C ILE A 109 -0.57 -3.08 -10.91
N GLY A 110 -1.75 -3.65 -11.14
CA GLY A 110 -2.69 -3.24 -12.18
C GLY A 110 -3.37 -1.89 -11.89
N PRO A 111 -4.13 -1.35 -12.85
CA PRO A 111 -4.79 -0.06 -12.68
C PRO A 111 -5.92 -0.13 -11.64
N ASN A 112 -6.20 1.02 -11.00
CA ASN A 112 -7.27 1.18 -10.01
C ASN A 112 -7.15 0.24 -8.80
N VAL A 113 -5.94 -0.16 -8.42
CA VAL A 113 -5.72 -0.93 -7.19
C VAL A 113 -5.79 0.00 -5.98
N ASN A 114 -6.38 -0.51 -4.90
CA ASN A 114 -6.54 0.20 -3.64
C ASN A 114 -5.89 -0.60 -2.51
N ILE A 115 -5.02 0.04 -1.73
CA ILE A 115 -4.33 -0.53 -0.57
C ILE A 115 -4.71 0.31 0.64
N PHE A 116 -5.51 -0.25 1.56
CA PHE A 116 -6.04 0.49 2.69
C PHE A 116 -5.53 -0.09 3.99
N THR A 117 -4.62 0.61 4.67
CA THR A 117 -4.19 0.23 6.02
C THR A 117 -5.14 0.75 7.08
N ALA A 118 -5.85 1.85 6.79
CA ALA A 118 -6.76 2.53 7.72
C ALA A 118 -8.09 1.81 7.89
N ALA A 119 -8.60 1.83 9.12
CA ALA A 119 -9.91 1.31 9.48
C ALA A 119 -10.55 2.12 10.62
N HIS A 120 -11.84 1.96 10.78
CA HIS A 120 -12.62 2.59 11.86
C HIS A 120 -13.13 1.54 12.86
N PRO A 121 -13.28 1.91 14.15
CA PRO A 121 -13.88 1.04 15.16
C PRO A 121 -15.28 0.58 14.77
N ILE A 122 -15.59 -0.67 15.08
CA ILE A 122 -16.93 -1.26 14.86
C ILE A 122 -17.97 -0.55 15.71
N LEU A 123 -17.62 -0.18 16.96
CA LEU A 123 -18.53 0.51 17.88
C LEU A 123 -18.87 1.92 17.36
N PRO A 124 -20.15 2.25 17.12
CA PRO A 124 -20.55 3.56 16.59
C PRO A 124 -20.12 4.74 17.47
N SER A 125 -20.10 4.58 18.79
CA SER A 125 -19.66 5.63 19.72
C SER A 125 -18.19 6.01 19.52
N GLN A 126 -17.32 5.03 19.37
CA GLN A 126 -15.90 5.25 19.09
C GLN A 126 -15.68 5.86 17.70
N ARG A 127 -16.39 5.35 16.68
CA ARG A 127 -16.30 5.89 15.32
C ARG A 127 -16.77 7.35 15.25
N LYS A 128 -17.83 7.71 15.97
CA LYS A 128 -18.34 9.10 16.05
C LYS A 128 -17.38 10.04 16.78
N SER A 129 -16.51 9.55 17.65
CA SER A 129 -15.48 10.38 18.29
C SER A 129 -14.27 10.68 17.39
N GLY A 130 -14.26 10.15 16.14
CA GLY A 130 -13.20 10.38 15.17
C GLY A 130 -11.99 9.44 15.34
N LEU A 131 -12.13 8.40 16.16
CA LEU A 131 -11.07 7.40 16.32
C LEU A 131 -10.92 6.52 15.07
N GLU A 132 -9.68 6.25 14.74
CA GLU A 132 -9.23 5.35 13.69
C GLU A 132 -8.18 4.40 14.24
N PHE A 133 -7.88 3.36 13.49
CA PHE A 133 -6.70 2.51 13.68
C PHE A 133 -6.19 2.05 12.33
N ALA A 134 -4.97 1.58 12.26
CA ALA A 134 -4.39 1.07 11.03
C ALA A 134 -3.64 -0.24 11.26
N LYS A 135 -3.47 -1.04 10.20
CA LYS A 135 -2.71 -2.28 10.21
C LYS A 135 -1.85 -2.37 8.98
N ASP A 136 -0.62 -2.86 9.17
CA ASP A 136 0.35 -3.03 8.11
C ASP A 136 -0.15 -3.93 6.98
N ILE A 137 0.30 -3.64 5.76
CA ILE A 137 0.05 -4.47 4.58
C ILE A 137 1.39 -4.82 3.95
N GLU A 138 1.55 -6.09 3.57
CA GLU A 138 2.73 -6.59 2.87
C GLU A 138 2.32 -7.28 1.57
N ILE A 139 3.06 -7.00 0.48
CA ILE A 139 2.96 -7.70 -0.81
C ILE A 139 4.33 -8.25 -1.13
N GLY A 140 4.44 -9.58 -1.16
CA GLY A 140 5.70 -10.29 -1.38
C GLY A 140 6.20 -10.22 -2.82
N ASP A 141 7.49 -10.49 -2.97
CA ASP A 141 8.23 -10.40 -4.23
C ASP A 141 7.59 -11.19 -5.36
N GLY A 142 7.71 -10.70 -6.59
CA GLY A 142 7.25 -11.38 -7.81
C GLY A 142 5.73 -11.50 -7.93
N SER A 143 4.96 -10.82 -7.10
CA SER A 143 3.49 -10.92 -7.11
C SER A 143 2.85 -9.99 -8.14
N TRP A 144 1.72 -10.42 -8.69
CA TRP A 144 0.91 -9.64 -9.61
C TRP A 144 -0.47 -9.36 -9.02
N ILE A 145 -0.78 -8.09 -8.81
CA ILE A 145 -2.08 -7.62 -8.30
C ILE A 145 -2.90 -7.13 -9.48
N GLY A 146 -3.96 -7.85 -9.82
CA GLY A 146 -4.88 -7.52 -10.92
C GLY A 146 -5.61 -6.20 -10.68
N GLY A 147 -5.93 -5.50 -11.79
CA GLY A 147 -6.60 -4.19 -11.73
C GLY A 147 -7.92 -4.20 -10.98
N GLY A 148 -8.24 -3.09 -10.31
CA GLY A 148 -9.46 -2.94 -9.51
C GLY A 148 -9.48 -3.74 -8.21
N THR A 149 -8.36 -4.34 -7.80
CA THR A 149 -8.24 -5.05 -6.53
C THR A 149 -8.26 -4.07 -5.36
N THR A 150 -8.92 -4.46 -4.26
CA THR A 150 -8.85 -3.77 -2.97
C THR A 150 -8.20 -4.69 -1.94
N ILE A 151 -7.15 -4.21 -1.27
CA ILE A 151 -6.44 -4.91 -0.20
C ILE A 151 -6.77 -4.23 1.13
N ASN A 152 -7.34 -5.00 2.05
CA ASN A 152 -7.85 -4.50 3.32
C ASN A 152 -6.76 -4.50 4.42
N PRO A 153 -6.99 -3.74 5.52
CA PRO A 153 -6.01 -3.59 6.59
C PRO A 153 -5.53 -4.90 7.20
N GLY A 154 -4.22 -5.03 7.38
CA GLY A 154 -3.59 -6.17 8.05
C GLY A 154 -3.32 -7.39 7.16
N VAL A 155 -3.56 -7.29 5.85
CA VAL A 155 -3.36 -8.39 4.91
C VAL A 155 -1.89 -8.54 4.53
N LYS A 156 -1.42 -9.80 4.53
CA LYS A 156 -0.15 -10.21 3.95
C LYS A 156 -0.38 -11.06 2.71
N ILE A 157 0.12 -10.59 1.57
CA ILE A 157 0.18 -11.34 0.32
C ILE A 157 1.59 -11.89 0.19
N GLY A 158 1.71 -13.20 0.06
CA GLY A 158 2.98 -13.90 -0.05
C GLY A 158 3.73 -13.60 -1.35
N LYS A 159 4.83 -14.34 -1.59
CA LYS A 159 5.64 -14.23 -2.81
C LYS A 159 5.03 -15.00 -3.96
N ASN A 160 5.28 -14.51 -5.20
CA ASN A 160 4.79 -15.16 -6.43
C ASN A 160 3.28 -15.40 -6.45
N VAL A 161 2.51 -14.47 -5.88
CA VAL A 161 1.05 -14.55 -5.82
C VAL A 161 0.45 -13.82 -7.01
N ILE A 162 -0.65 -14.36 -7.55
CA ILE A 162 -1.48 -13.68 -8.54
C ILE A 162 -2.83 -13.39 -7.91
N ILE A 163 -3.18 -12.11 -7.79
CA ILE A 163 -4.52 -11.69 -7.40
C ILE A 163 -5.29 -11.31 -8.66
N GLY A 164 -6.40 -12.01 -8.91
CA GLY A 164 -7.26 -11.71 -10.07
C GLY A 164 -7.96 -10.34 -9.95
N SER A 165 -8.18 -9.71 -11.10
CA SER A 165 -8.77 -8.36 -11.17
C SER A 165 -10.13 -8.30 -10.47
N GLY A 166 -10.43 -7.14 -9.84
CA GLY A 166 -11.68 -6.90 -9.12
C GLY A 166 -11.82 -7.64 -7.79
N SER A 167 -10.74 -8.23 -7.28
CA SER A 167 -10.76 -8.95 -6.00
C SER A 167 -10.80 -8.02 -4.79
N VAL A 168 -11.39 -8.50 -3.68
CA VAL A 168 -11.32 -7.84 -2.37
C VAL A 168 -10.60 -8.77 -1.40
N VAL A 169 -9.32 -8.46 -1.13
CA VAL A 169 -8.44 -9.28 -0.28
C VAL A 169 -8.66 -8.90 1.18
N THR A 170 -9.24 -9.83 1.94
CA THR A 170 -9.61 -9.63 3.35
C THR A 170 -8.86 -10.53 4.32
N LYS A 171 -8.01 -11.42 3.80
CA LYS A 171 -7.22 -12.39 4.56
C LYS A 171 -5.87 -12.58 3.87
N ASP A 172 -4.92 -13.10 4.61
CA ASP A 172 -3.59 -13.44 4.10
C ASP A 172 -3.68 -14.46 2.95
N ILE A 173 -2.82 -14.26 1.96
CA ILE A 173 -2.67 -15.13 0.80
C ILE A 173 -1.27 -15.75 0.87
N PRO A 174 -1.17 -17.09 0.92
CA PRO A 174 0.13 -17.77 0.99
C PRO A 174 0.92 -17.67 -0.33
N ASP A 175 2.23 -17.91 -0.24
CA ASP A 175 3.14 -17.92 -1.39
C ASP A 175 2.65 -18.84 -2.52
N ASN A 176 3.04 -18.51 -3.76
CA ASN A 176 2.79 -19.33 -4.95
C ASN A 176 1.30 -19.67 -5.15
N THR A 177 0.41 -18.72 -4.94
CA THR A 177 -1.04 -18.91 -4.98
C THR A 177 -1.69 -18.00 -6.02
N ILE A 178 -2.72 -18.52 -6.69
CA ILE A 178 -3.67 -17.72 -7.47
C ILE A 178 -4.93 -17.54 -6.62
N ALA A 179 -5.31 -16.29 -6.35
CA ALA A 179 -6.49 -15.96 -5.56
C ALA A 179 -7.36 -14.93 -6.28
N VAL A 180 -8.68 -15.08 -6.18
CA VAL A 180 -9.65 -14.22 -6.88
C VAL A 180 -10.93 -14.02 -6.09
N GLY A 181 -11.70 -13.02 -6.42
CA GLY A 181 -13.08 -12.82 -6.01
C GLY A 181 -13.31 -11.84 -4.89
N ASN A 182 -14.57 -11.66 -4.50
CA ASN A 182 -15.03 -10.83 -3.39
C ASN A 182 -15.99 -11.63 -2.49
N PRO A 183 -15.57 -12.06 -1.28
CA PRO A 183 -14.20 -11.95 -0.76
C PRO A 183 -13.20 -12.83 -1.55
N CYS A 184 -11.94 -12.39 -1.61
CA CYS A 184 -10.87 -13.09 -2.31
C CYS A 184 -10.57 -14.43 -1.64
N SER A 185 -10.44 -15.48 -2.46
CA SER A 185 -10.11 -16.83 -2.00
C SER A 185 -9.11 -17.50 -2.95
N CYS A 186 -8.28 -18.38 -2.39
CA CYS A 186 -7.31 -19.15 -3.17
C CYS A 186 -8.01 -20.15 -4.09
N LEU A 187 -7.65 -20.13 -5.37
CA LEU A 187 -8.13 -21.08 -6.37
C LEU A 187 -7.18 -22.25 -6.53
N LEU A 188 -5.88 -21.96 -6.62
CA LEU A 188 -4.83 -22.93 -6.92
C LEU A 188 -3.54 -22.52 -6.21
N TYR A 189 -2.77 -23.51 -5.79
CA TYR A 189 -1.36 -23.36 -5.48
C TYR A 189 -0.58 -23.57 -6.77
N THR A 190 0.16 -22.57 -7.24
CA THR A 190 1.01 -22.72 -8.42
C THR A 190 2.27 -23.47 -8.03
N SER A 191 2.30 -24.79 -8.27
CA SER A 191 3.62 -25.42 -8.52
C SER A 191 4.02 -25.06 -9.97
N PRO A 192 5.34 -24.85 -10.26
CA PRO A 192 5.77 -24.55 -11.62
C PRO A 192 5.21 -25.58 -12.59
N SER A 193 4.35 -25.13 -13.53
CA SER A 193 3.84 -26.01 -14.57
C SER A 193 4.98 -26.39 -15.51
N PRO A 194 5.09 -27.64 -15.93
CA PRO A 194 6.04 -28.03 -16.98
C PRO A 194 5.88 -27.23 -18.29
N ARG A 195 4.78 -26.50 -18.46
CA ARG A 195 4.51 -25.66 -19.63
C ARG A 195 5.15 -24.28 -19.56
N ASP A 196 5.46 -23.78 -18.35
CA ASP A 196 6.06 -22.45 -18.17
C ASP A 196 7.54 -22.43 -18.55
N GLY A 197 8.15 -23.61 -18.78
CA GLY A 197 9.51 -23.80 -19.28
C GLY A 197 9.65 -24.04 -20.79
N ALA A 198 8.53 -24.08 -21.52
CA ALA A 198 8.55 -24.23 -22.96
C ALA A 198 8.74 -22.87 -23.65
N THR A 199 9.96 -22.38 -23.69
CA THR A 199 10.36 -21.33 -24.61
C THR A 199 9.99 -21.77 -26.03
N SER A 200 9.12 -21.00 -26.67
CA SER A 200 8.87 -21.07 -28.12
C SER A 200 10.21 -21.06 -28.88
N ARG A 201 10.44 -22.10 -29.63
CA ARG A 201 11.43 -22.12 -30.72
C ARG A 201 10.88 -21.37 -31.93
#